data_46cbdc51a47a2dc6777cd35faac5b482
#
_entry.id   46cbdc51a47a2dc6777cd35faac5b482
#
_cell.length_a   1.000
_cell.length_b   1.000
_cell.length_c   1.000
_cell.angle_alpha   90.00
_cell.angle_beta   90.00
_cell.angle_gamma   90.00
#
_symmetry.space_group_name_H-M   'P 1'
#
loop_
_entity.id
_entity.type
_entity.pdbx_description
1 polymer ?
#
loop_
_entity_poly.entity_id
_entity_poly.type
_entity_poly.pdbx_seq_one_letter_code
_entity_poly.pdbx_strand_id
1 'polypeptide(L)'
;MRKKVLIIDDEVDLCKLMKNYFLRKNYEVYTEHTLSAGMNRLEEVLPDFLFIDYNLPDGLGWDKLPEIYTKLPNAHFHLISAFRPRLPVNIEGPKLTIWEKPISLKALDQFF
;
A
#
# COMPACT_ATOMS: atom_id res chain seq x y z
N MET A 1 3.10 -10.79 18.00
CA MET A 1 2.10 -10.66 16.94
C MET A 1 2.76 -10.27 15.64
N ARG A 2 2.30 -10.84 14.53
CA ARG A 2 2.84 -10.49 13.23
C ARG A 2 2.30 -9.13 12.79
N LYS A 3 3.14 -8.35 12.12
CA LYS A 3 2.71 -7.13 11.46
C LYS A 3 1.87 -7.48 10.24
N LYS A 4 0.90 -6.63 9.94
CA LYS A 4 -0.04 -6.83 8.83
C LYS A 4 0.27 -5.87 7.69
N VAL A 5 0.33 -6.41 6.47
CA VAL A 5 0.54 -5.65 5.24
C VAL A 5 -0.64 -5.85 4.32
N LEU A 6 -1.21 -4.75 3.84
CA LEU A 6 -2.24 -4.78 2.78
C LEU A 6 -1.65 -4.13 1.53
N ILE A 7 -1.75 -4.83 0.41
CA ILE A 7 -1.23 -4.36 -0.88
C ILE A 7 -2.42 -4.20 -1.83
N ILE A 8 -2.64 -2.98 -2.31
CA ILE A 8 -3.71 -2.66 -3.25
C ILE A 8 -3.07 -2.22 -4.56
N ASP A 9 -3.05 -3.11 -5.54
CA ASP A 9 -2.44 -2.88 -6.85
C ASP A 9 -3.08 -3.82 -7.86
N ASP A 10 -3.40 -3.31 -9.06
CA ASP A 10 -4.05 -4.12 -10.09
C ASP A 10 -3.07 -5.04 -10.85
N GLU A 11 -1.77 -4.86 -10.66
CA GLU A 11 -0.77 -5.77 -11.22
C GLU A 11 -0.66 -7.02 -10.35
N VAL A 12 -1.30 -8.09 -10.81
CA VAL A 12 -1.37 -9.35 -10.06
C VAL A 12 0.02 -9.91 -9.79
N ASP A 13 0.92 -9.84 -10.77
CA ASP A 13 2.28 -10.38 -10.61
C ASP A 13 3.08 -9.62 -9.57
N LEU A 14 2.94 -8.30 -9.51
CA LEU A 14 3.60 -7.50 -8.49
C LEU A 14 3.07 -7.85 -7.11
N CYS A 15 1.75 -8.01 -6.98
CA CYS A 15 1.15 -8.42 -5.71
C CYS A 15 1.68 -9.77 -5.24
N LYS A 16 1.81 -10.73 -6.15
CA LYS A 16 2.36 -12.05 -5.81
C LYS A 16 3.82 -11.96 -5.35
N LEU A 17 4.62 -11.18 -6.05
CA LEU A 17 6.02 -10.98 -5.71
C LEU A 17 6.15 -10.40 -4.30
N MET A 18 5.41 -9.33 -4.01
CA MET A 18 5.46 -8.65 -2.73
C MET A 18 4.88 -9.53 -1.62
N LYS A 19 3.79 -10.25 -1.91
CA LYS A 19 3.19 -11.16 -0.93
C LYS A 19 4.20 -12.23 -0.50
N ASN A 20 4.87 -12.86 -1.47
CA ASN A 20 5.88 -13.87 -1.15
C ASN A 20 7.03 -13.29 -0.34
N TYR A 21 7.45 -12.08 -0.68
CA TYR A 21 8.50 -11.39 0.04
C TYR A 21 8.12 -11.20 1.52
N PHE A 22 6.95 -10.64 1.78
CA PHE A 22 6.53 -10.36 3.16
C PHE A 22 6.22 -11.63 3.94
N LEU A 23 5.67 -12.65 3.29
CA LEU A 23 5.42 -13.94 3.97
C LEU A 23 6.72 -14.55 4.47
N ARG A 24 7.81 -14.45 3.69
CA ARG A 24 9.12 -14.96 4.13
C ARG A 24 9.65 -14.20 5.33
N LYS A 25 9.24 -12.96 5.51
CA LYS A 25 9.64 -12.14 6.66
C LYS A 25 8.65 -12.26 7.82
N ASN A 26 7.74 -13.22 7.73
CA ASN A 26 6.77 -13.51 8.78
C ASN A 26 5.74 -12.40 9.01
N TYR A 27 5.39 -11.67 7.94
CA TYR A 27 4.27 -10.73 7.97
C TYR A 27 2.98 -11.45 7.62
N GLU A 28 1.87 -10.92 8.10
CA GLU A 28 0.54 -11.33 7.67
C GLU A 28 0.16 -10.45 6.47
N VAL A 29 -0.11 -11.05 5.31
CA VAL A 29 -0.21 -10.31 4.04
C VAL A 29 -1.57 -10.49 3.40
N TYR A 30 -2.12 -9.38 2.91
CA TYR A 30 -3.39 -9.33 2.18
C TYR A 30 -3.17 -8.55 0.89
N THR A 31 -3.81 -8.99 -0.21
CA THR A 31 -3.72 -8.31 -1.50
C THR A 31 -5.11 -8.10 -2.08
N GLU A 32 -5.32 -6.93 -2.67
CA GLU A 32 -6.53 -6.61 -3.42
C GLU A 32 -6.13 -5.87 -4.70
N HIS A 33 -6.98 -5.96 -5.72
CA HIS A 33 -6.63 -5.47 -7.05
C HIS A 33 -7.49 -4.30 -7.52
N THR A 34 -8.47 -3.89 -6.72
CA THR A 34 -9.30 -2.74 -7.00
C THR A 34 -9.36 -1.84 -5.77
N LEU A 35 -9.70 -0.58 -5.97
CA LEU A 35 -9.83 0.36 -4.87
C LEU A 35 -10.98 -0.04 -3.95
N SER A 36 -12.12 -0.43 -4.50
CA SER A 36 -13.28 -0.84 -3.72
C SER A 36 -12.98 -2.05 -2.83
N ALA A 37 -12.39 -3.09 -3.41
CA ALA A 37 -12.01 -4.28 -2.64
C ALA A 37 -10.95 -3.95 -1.59
N GLY A 38 -10.00 -3.08 -1.94
CA GLY A 38 -8.95 -2.65 -1.02
C GLY A 38 -9.52 -1.89 0.17
N MET A 39 -10.45 -0.98 -0.06
CA MET A 39 -11.07 -0.20 1.03
C MET A 39 -11.87 -1.10 1.97
N ASN A 40 -12.58 -2.10 1.43
CA ASN A 40 -13.29 -3.06 2.26
C ASN A 40 -12.34 -3.90 3.10
N ARG A 41 -11.25 -4.38 2.48
CA ARG A 41 -10.26 -5.19 3.19
C ARG A 41 -9.56 -4.39 4.28
N LEU A 42 -9.29 -3.13 4.02
CA LEU A 42 -8.64 -2.24 4.98
C LEU A 42 -9.40 -2.16 6.30
N GLU A 43 -10.72 -2.09 6.24
CA GLU A 43 -11.55 -2.03 7.44
C GLU A 43 -11.57 -3.35 8.21
N GLU A 44 -11.43 -4.48 7.52
CA GLU A 44 -11.37 -5.80 8.16
C GLU A 44 -10.02 -6.07 8.80
N VAL A 45 -8.94 -5.67 8.13
CA VAL A 45 -7.57 -6.05 8.49
C VAL A 45 -6.93 -5.06 9.44
N LEU A 46 -7.15 -3.76 9.25
CA LEU A 46 -6.48 -2.67 9.95
C LEU A 46 -4.95 -2.84 9.86
N PRO A 47 -4.38 -2.72 8.66
CA PRO A 47 -2.97 -3.04 8.44
C PRO A 47 -2.02 -2.06 9.12
N ASP A 48 -0.82 -2.54 9.44
CA ASP A 48 0.27 -1.69 9.93
C ASP A 48 0.99 -0.99 8.77
N PHE A 49 1.04 -1.65 7.60
CA PHE A 49 1.64 -1.12 6.38
C PHE A 49 0.64 -1.24 5.24
N LEU A 50 0.41 -0.15 4.54
CA LEU A 50 -0.48 -0.12 3.39
C LEU A 50 0.32 0.27 2.15
N PHE A 51 0.34 -0.61 1.15
CA PHE A 51 0.84 -0.28 -0.18
C PHE A 51 -0.36 -0.01 -1.07
N ILE A 52 -0.40 1.15 -1.71
CA ILE A 52 -1.53 1.52 -2.57
C ILE A 52 -1.04 2.15 -3.87
N ASP A 53 -1.50 1.59 -5.00
CA ASP A 53 -1.16 2.12 -6.32
C ASP A 53 -1.92 3.42 -6.58
N TYR A 54 -1.28 4.33 -7.29
CA TYR A 54 -1.88 5.59 -7.70
C TYR A 54 -3.08 5.36 -8.62
N ASN A 55 -2.91 4.50 -9.62
CA ASN A 55 -3.89 4.32 -10.69
C ASN A 55 -4.51 2.93 -10.64
N LEU A 56 -5.72 2.83 -10.10
CA LEU A 56 -6.46 1.57 -9.98
C LEU A 56 -7.61 1.57 -10.98
N PRO A 57 -8.16 0.38 -11.33
CA PRO A 57 -9.21 0.30 -12.35
C PRO A 57 -10.45 1.14 -12.04
N ASP A 58 -10.77 1.28 -10.76
CA ASP A 58 -11.99 1.95 -10.31
C ASP A 58 -11.72 3.28 -9.61
N GLY A 59 -10.52 3.84 -9.74
CA GLY A 59 -10.26 5.19 -9.23
C GLY A 59 -8.79 5.43 -8.90
N LEU A 60 -8.50 6.66 -8.51
CA LEU A 60 -7.16 7.05 -8.10
C LEU A 60 -6.99 6.71 -6.62
N GLY A 61 -6.11 5.72 -6.35
CA GLY A 61 -5.92 5.22 -4.99
C GLY A 61 -5.52 6.30 -3.99
N TRP A 62 -4.66 7.24 -4.42
CA TRP A 62 -4.16 8.27 -3.52
C TRP A 62 -5.21 9.31 -3.13
N ASP A 63 -6.31 9.42 -3.87
CA ASP A 63 -7.42 10.30 -3.49
C ASP A 63 -8.09 9.86 -2.20
N LYS A 64 -7.93 8.60 -1.81
CA LYS A 64 -8.48 8.06 -0.57
C LYS A 64 -7.58 8.23 0.64
N LEU A 65 -6.38 8.77 0.48
CA LEU A 65 -5.41 8.85 1.58
C LEU A 65 -5.93 9.63 2.79
N PRO A 66 -6.59 10.80 2.65
CA PRO A 66 -7.08 11.50 3.83
C PRO A 66 -8.09 10.66 4.62
N GLU A 67 -8.99 9.95 3.93
CA GLU A 67 -9.96 9.06 4.57
C GLU A 67 -9.27 7.90 5.27
N ILE A 68 -8.30 7.28 4.58
CA ILE A 68 -7.55 6.15 5.14
C ILE A 68 -6.76 6.58 6.36
N TYR A 69 -6.11 7.74 6.30
CA TYR A 69 -5.35 8.26 7.42
C TYR A 69 -6.22 8.49 8.65
N THR A 70 -7.43 8.97 8.46
CA THR A 70 -8.38 9.15 9.55
C THR A 70 -8.67 7.83 10.25
N LYS A 71 -8.78 6.74 9.49
CA LYS A 71 -9.05 5.40 10.02
C LYS A 71 -7.81 4.74 10.61
N LEU A 72 -6.63 5.01 10.04
CA LEU A 72 -5.38 4.33 10.38
C LEU A 72 -4.26 5.36 10.62
N PRO A 73 -4.36 6.17 11.68
CA PRO A 73 -3.39 7.26 11.87
C PRO A 73 -1.97 6.79 12.17
N ASN A 74 -1.80 5.55 12.62
CA ASN A 74 -0.49 5.01 12.97
C ASN A 74 0.12 4.10 11.91
N ALA A 75 -0.61 3.84 10.82
CA ALA A 75 -0.09 2.99 9.74
C ALA A 75 0.95 3.73 8.93
N HIS A 76 1.89 2.98 8.34
CA HIS A 76 2.83 3.53 7.38
C HIS A 76 2.28 3.32 5.98
N PHE A 77 2.13 4.41 5.23
CA PHE A 77 1.59 4.38 3.87
C PHE A 77 2.71 4.34 2.86
N HIS A 78 2.66 3.34 1.98
CA HIS A 78 3.61 3.16 0.89
C HIS A 78 2.86 3.39 -0.42
N LEU A 79 3.16 4.51 -1.06
CA LEU A 79 2.46 4.95 -2.26
C LEU A 79 3.23 4.49 -3.48
N ILE A 80 2.56 3.75 -4.36
CA ILE A 80 3.19 3.15 -5.54
C ILE A 80 2.70 3.87 -6.79
N SER A 81 3.62 4.16 -7.73
CA SER A 81 3.26 4.77 -9.00
C SER A 81 4.27 4.44 -10.09
N ALA A 82 3.81 4.38 -11.34
CA ALA A 82 4.69 4.26 -12.50
C ALA A 82 5.41 5.57 -12.81
N PHE A 83 4.93 6.68 -12.25
CA PHE A 83 5.53 8.01 -12.41
C PHE A 83 5.31 8.75 -11.09
N ARG A 84 5.94 9.91 -10.91
CA ARG A 84 5.78 10.68 -9.68
C ARG A 84 4.69 11.74 -9.84
N PRO A 85 3.43 11.41 -9.55
CA PRO A 85 2.37 12.43 -9.52
C PRO A 85 2.53 13.30 -8.27
N ARG A 86 1.85 14.43 -8.28
CA ARG A 86 1.81 15.25 -7.07
C ARG A 86 0.99 14.56 -6.01
N LEU A 87 1.51 14.56 -4.79
CA LEU A 87 0.72 14.14 -3.64
C LEU A 87 -0.49 15.06 -3.48
N PRO A 88 -1.62 14.53 -3.02
CA PRO A 88 -2.73 15.38 -2.62
C PRO A 88 -2.22 16.42 -1.63
N VAL A 89 -2.58 17.68 -1.84
CA VAL A 89 -2.13 18.77 -1.00
C VAL A 89 -2.65 18.55 0.43
N ASN A 90 -1.81 18.81 1.42
CA ASN A 90 -2.18 18.83 2.84
C ASN A 90 -2.31 17.47 3.53
N ILE A 91 -1.55 16.48 3.11
CA ILE A 91 -1.39 15.30 3.94
C ILE A 91 -0.25 15.56 4.93
N GLU A 92 -0.60 16.08 6.09
CA GLU A 92 0.34 16.22 7.20
C GLU A 92 0.08 15.13 8.21
N GLY A 93 1.15 14.60 8.78
CA GLY A 93 1.08 13.65 9.88
C GLY A 93 1.28 12.19 9.53
N PRO A 94 0.80 11.66 8.40
CA PRO A 94 1.00 10.24 8.12
C PRO A 94 2.46 9.94 7.77
N LYS A 95 2.89 8.73 8.12
CA LYS A 95 4.18 8.21 7.67
C LYS A 95 4.01 7.76 6.22
N LEU A 96 4.74 8.38 5.31
CA LEU A 96 4.62 8.14 3.87
C LEU A 96 5.95 7.79 3.26
N THR A 97 5.95 6.79 2.37
CA THR A 97 7.08 6.47 1.50
C THR A 97 6.53 6.32 0.09
N ILE A 98 7.20 6.91 -0.89
CA ILE A 98 6.80 6.83 -2.30
C ILE A 98 7.70 5.85 -3.01
N TRP A 99 7.09 4.91 -3.72
CA TRP A 99 7.77 3.88 -4.51
C TRP A 99 7.46 4.08 -5.98
N GLU A 100 8.49 4.26 -6.79
CA GLU A 100 8.34 4.31 -8.24
C GLU A 100 8.52 2.92 -8.81
N LYS A 101 7.63 2.50 -9.71
CA LYS A 101 7.73 1.20 -10.37
C LYS A 101 8.89 1.20 -11.36
N PRO A 102 9.60 0.08 -11.52
CA PRO A 102 9.37 -1.21 -10.90
C PRO A 102 9.93 -1.27 -9.47
N ILE A 103 9.22 -1.97 -8.59
CA ILE A 103 9.66 -2.18 -7.20
C ILE A 103 10.55 -3.42 -7.18
N SER A 104 11.77 -3.27 -6.66
CA SER A 104 12.71 -4.38 -6.54
C SER A 104 12.71 -4.95 -5.12
N LEU A 105 13.03 -6.24 -5.00
CA LEU A 105 13.19 -6.87 -3.68
C LEU A 105 14.32 -6.22 -2.89
N LYS A 106 15.37 -5.78 -3.59
CA LYS A 106 16.50 -5.09 -2.94
C LYS A 106 16.05 -3.79 -2.30
N ALA A 107 15.19 -3.03 -2.98
CA ALA A 107 14.65 -1.78 -2.44
C ALA A 107 13.77 -2.06 -1.21
N LEU A 108 12.96 -3.11 -1.26
CA LEU A 108 12.15 -3.52 -0.11
C LEU A 108 13.04 -3.89 1.08
N ASP A 109 14.13 -4.61 0.84
CA ASP A 109 15.06 -5.00 1.90
C ASP A 109 15.74 -3.82 2.58
N GLN A 110 15.92 -2.71 1.87
CA GLN A 110 16.49 -1.51 2.47
C GLN A 110 15.52 -0.84 3.42
N PHE A 111 14.23 -1.09 3.28
CA PHE A 111 13.20 -0.50 4.13
C PHE A 111 12.72 -1.49 5.21
N PHE A 112 12.53 -2.72 4.84
CA PHE A 112 12.01 -3.77 5.71
C PHE A 112 13.09 -4.77 6.09
#